data_c1bfc58eb3d396f1a845ba00f6692f64
#
_entry.id   c1bfc58eb3d396f1a845ba00f6692f64
#
_cell.length_a   1.000
_cell.length_b   1.000
_cell.length_c   1.000
_cell.angle_alpha   90.00
_cell.angle_beta   90.00
_cell.angle_gamma   90.00
#
_symmetry.space_group_name_H-M   'P 1'
#
loop_
_entity.id
_entity.type
_entity.pdbx_description
1 polymer ?
#
loop_
_entity_poly.entity_id
_entity_poly.type
_entity_poly.pdbx_seq_one_letter_code
_entity_poly.pdbx_strand_id
1 'polypeptide(L)'
;QGSDISNNKNIESLKEKKIPIFLNHYKKNINKITILVISSAIKSNNPELQEAKKLKLPIYTRGEMLAQIVSLMKNVVVTGSHGKTTTTSLISSIFTQAKLDPTIINGGVLNSFGNSAKLGKSNWCLIESDESDGTFLKIPFTYSIITNIDAEHLDYYKSIKNLKKKFSEFI
;
A
#
# COMPACT_ATOMS: atom_id res chain seq x y z
N GLN A 1 13.76 2.97 -9.29
CA GLN A 1 13.32 3.89 -10.34
C GLN A 1 11.81 3.78 -10.55
N GLY A 2 11.19 4.79 -11.16
CA GLY A 2 9.77 4.81 -11.48
C GLY A 2 9.46 5.64 -12.72
N SER A 3 8.19 5.61 -13.15
CA SER A 3 7.67 6.44 -14.24
C SER A 3 6.26 6.93 -13.94
N ASP A 4 5.92 8.10 -14.43
CA ASP A 4 4.58 8.68 -14.35
C ASP A 4 4.32 9.57 -15.59
N ILE A 5 3.05 9.79 -15.92
CA ILE A 5 2.64 10.66 -17.02
C ILE A 5 2.63 12.15 -16.65
N SER A 6 2.61 12.46 -15.35
CA SER A 6 2.55 13.83 -14.85
C SER A 6 3.59 14.07 -13.75
N ASN A 7 4.06 15.30 -13.62
CA ASN A 7 4.86 15.72 -12.48
C ASN A 7 3.93 16.17 -11.36
N ASN A 8 4.13 15.66 -10.15
CA ASN A 8 3.35 15.97 -8.96
C ASN A 8 4.23 15.98 -7.71
N LYS A 9 3.67 16.42 -6.58
CA LYS A 9 4.41 16.50 -5.30
C LYS A 9 5.07 15.19 -4.87
N ASN A 10 4.44 14.04 -5.14
CA ASN A 10 5.02 12.74 -4.80
C ASN A 10 6.27 12.46 -5.61
N ILE A 11 6.25 12.79 -6.91
CA ILE A 11 7.41 12.66 -7.80
C ILE A 11 8.54 13.58 -7.37
N GLU A 12 8.24 14.81 -7.00
CA GLU A 12 9.23 15.75 -6.49
C GLU A 12 9.90 15.21 -5.22
N SER A 13 9.10 14.72 -4.26
CA SER A 13 9.62 14.08 -3.04
C SER A 13 10.49 12.84 -3.32
N LEU A 14 10.16 12.04 -4.34
CA LEU A 14 10.97 10.89 -4.74
C LEU A 14 12.29 11.32 -5.39
N LYS A 15 12.27 12.39 -6.21
CA LYS A 15 13.47 12.96 -6.82
C LYS A 15 14.41 13.55 -5.77
N GLU A 16 13.89 14.22 -4.74
CA GLU A 16 14.68 14.71 -3.59
C GLU A 16 15.41 13.56 -2.89
N LYS A 17 14.78 12.39 -2.82
CA LYS A 17 15.39 11.14 -2.31
C LYS A 17 16.32 10.46 -3.33
N LYS A 18 16.66 11.14 -4.43
CA LYS A 18 17.53 10.64 -5.51
C LYS A 18 17.01 9.37 -6.19
N ILE A 19 15.70 9.15 -6.18
CA ILE A 19 15.07 8.04 -6.91
C ILE A 19 14.87 8.48 -8.36
N PRO A 20 15.44 7.78 -9.36
CA PRO A 20 15.25 8.12 -10.76
C PRO A 20 13.77 8.00 -11.18
N ILE A 21 13.18 9.07 -11.67
CA ILE A 21 11.81 9.09 -12.17
C ILE A 21 11.80 9.58 -13.62
N PHE A 22 11.21 8.78 -14.47
CA PHE A 22 11.01 9.10 -15.89
C PHE A 22 9.63 9.72 -16.09
N LEU A 23 9.56 10.78 -16.88
CA LEU A 23 8.30 11.33 -17.35
C LEU A 23 7.84 10.53 -18.57
N ASN A 24 6.57 10.12 -18.57
CA ASN A 24 5.94 9.21 -19.52
C ASN A 24 6.47 7.76 -19.47
N HIS A 25 5.67 6.88 -20.07
CA HIS A 25 5.92 5.44 -20.09
C HIS A 25 6.59 5.04 -21.39
N TYR A 26 7.81 4.58 -21.33
CA TYR A 26 8.56 4.07 -22.48
C TYR A 26 9.18 2.70 -22.18
N LYS A 27 9.25 1.83 -23.16
CA LYS A 27 9.88 0.50 -23.03
C LYS A 27 11.28 0.56 -22.43
N LYS A 28 12.08 1.58 -22.77
CA LYS A 28 13.43 1.78 -22.23
C LYS A 28 13.48 2.03 -20.71
N ASN A 29 12.40 2.50 -20.10
CA ASN A 29 12.38 2.82 -18.68
C ASN A 29 12.49 1.58 -17.80
N ILE A 30 12.17 0.40 -18.33
CA ILE A 30 12.28 -0.87 -17.59
C ILE A 30 13.61 -1.58 -17.79
N ASN A 31 14.57 -0.98 -18.48
CA ASN A 31 15.90 -1.55 -18.61
C ASN A 31 16.56 -1.71 -17.24
N LYS A 32 17.15 -2.89 -17.00
CA LYS A 32 17.84 -3.24 -15.76
C LYS A 32 16.96 -3.35 -14.51
N ILE A 33 15.63 -3.38 -14.63
CA ILE A 33 14.77 -3.73 -13.50
C ILE A 33 14.61 -5.25 -13.38
N THR A 34 14.36 -5.73 -12.19
CA THR A 34 14.13 -7.14 -11.88
C THR A 34 12.65 -7.44 -11.60
N ILE A 35 11.89 -6.42 -11.20
CA ILE A 35 10.49 -6.51 -10.82
C ILE A 35 9.78 -5.25 -11.33
N LEU A 36 8.59 -5.40 -11.90
CA LEU A 36 7.70 -4.29 -12.22
C LEU A 36 6.52 -4.24 -11.24
N VAL A 37 6.31 -3.09 -10.62
CA VAL A 37 5.14 -2.82 -9.77
C VAL A 37 4.25 -1.80 -10.46
N ILE A 38 2.98 -2.15 -10.66
CA ILE A 38 2.01 -1.31 -11.37
C ILE A 38 0.88 -0.83 -10.46
N SER A 39 0.38 0.37 -10.74
CA SER A 39 -0.89 0.83 -10.16
C SER A 39 -2.09 0.26 -10.93
N SER A 40 -3.27 0.26 -10.30
CA SER A 40 -4.52 -0.15 -10.94
C SER A 40 -4.92 0.70 -12.14
N ALA A 41 -4.38 1.92 -12.27
CA ALA A 41 -4.61 2.83 -13.39
C ALA A 41 -3.87 2.41 -14.68
N ILE A 42 -2.87 1.53 -14.58
CA ILE A 42 -2.08 1.09 -15.73
C ILE A 42 -2.89 0.12 -16.58
N LYS A 43 -3.14 0.54 -17.83
CA LYS A 43 -3.89 -0.26 -18.81
C LYS A 43 -2.98 -1.30 -19.48
N SER A 44 -3.61 -2.34 -20.02
CA SER A 44 -2.90 -3.47 -20.68
C SER A 44 -2.03 -3.04 -21.88
N ASN A 45 -2.31 -1.91 -22.51
CA ASN A 45 -1.55 -1.36 -23.65
C ASN A 45 -0.35 -0.49 -23.22
N ASN A 46 -0.07 -0.35 -21.91
CA ASN A 46 1.07 0.41 -21.43
C ASN A 46 2.39 -0.20 -21.96
N PRO A 47 3.30 0.61 -22.57
CA PRO A 47 4.51 0.09 -23.22
C PRO A 47 5.50 -0.56 -22.24
N GLU A 48 5.58 -0.08 -21.00
CA GLU A 48 6.43 -0.69 -19.96
C GLU A 48 5.87 -2.04 -19.52
N LEU A 49 4.55 -2.14 -19.33
CA LEU A 49 3.88 -3.39 -18.98
C LEU A 49 4.03 -4.44 -20.10
N GLN A 50 3.85 -4.03 -21.36
CA GLN A 50 4.01 -4.94 -22.48
C GLN A 50 5.45 -5.46 -22.61
N GLU A 51 6.43 -4.59 -22.47
CA GLU A 51 7.84 -4.99 -22.54
C GLU A 51 8.23 -5.87 -21.34
N ALA A 52 7.74 -5.59 -20.13
CA ALA A 52 7.96 -6.43 -18.96
C ALA A 52 7.40 -7.86 -19.16
N LYS A 53 6.21 -7.99 -19.77
CA LYS A 53 5.63 -9.29 -20.15
C LYS A 53 6.50 -10.02 -21.16
N LYS A 54 6.99 -9.32 -22.18
CA LYS A 54 7.88 -9.88 -23.20
C LYS A 54 9.19 -10.40 -22.60
N LEU A 55 9.75 -9.64 -21.65
CA LEU A 55 10.97 -10.01 -20.91
C LEU A 55 10.72 -11.03 -19.80
N LYS A 56 9.46 -11.45 -19.59
CA LYS A 56 9.05 -12.38 -18.52
C LYS A 56 9.43 -11.90 -17.12
N LEU A 57 9.44 -10.58 -16.90
CA LEU A 57 9.70 -10.02 -15.56
C LEU A 57 8.54 -10.32 -14.61
N PRO A 58 8.78 -10.54 -13.33
CA PRO A 58 7.74 -10.56 -12.31
C PRO A 58 6.99 -9.23 -12.29
N ILE A 59 5.65 -9.28 -12.34
CA ILE A 59 4.78 -8.12 -12.35
C ILE A 59 3.84 -8.23 -11.17
N TYR A 60 3.84 -7.21 -10.31
CA TYR A 60 2.99 -7.11 -9.13
C TYR A 60 2.12 -5.86 -9.21
N THR A 61 0.91 -5.94 -8.71
CA THR A 61 0.12 -4.76 -8.35
C THR A 61 0.71 -4.12 -7.09
N ARG A 62 0.37 -2.84 -6.84
CA ARG A 62 0.79 -2.14 -5.61
C ARG A 62 0.39 -2.92 -4.35
N GLY A 63 -0.84 -3.45 -4.30
CA GLY A 63 -1.33 -4.22 -3.16
C GLY A 63 -0.56 -5.53 -2.96
N GLU A 64 -0.26 -6.25 -4.03
CA GLU A 64 0.54 -7.48 -3.96
C GLU A 64 1.97 -7.20 -3.48
N MET A 65 2.62 -6.16 -3.99
CA MET A 65 3.95 -5.79 -3.53
C MET A 65 3.93 -5.33 -2.07
N LEU A 66 2.90 -4.58 -1.66
CA LEU A 66 2.71 -4.18 -0.27
C LEU A 66 2.57 -5.40 0.64
N ALA A 67 1.76 -6.39 0.26
CA ALA A 67 1.61 -7.63 1.00
C ALA A 67 2.95 -8.38 1.14
N GLN A 68 3.77 -8.44 0.09
CA GLN A 68 5.10 -9.04 0.15
C GLN A 68 6.02 -8.29 1.13
N ILE A 69 6.04 -6.96 1.10
CA ILE A 69 6.88 -6.16 2.01
C ILE A 69 6.43 -6.38 3.46
N VAL A 70 5.13 -6.33 3.72
CA VAL A 70 4.56 -6.46 5.08
C VAL A 70 4.78 -7.86 5.63
N SER A 71 4.78 -8.91 4.79
CA SER A 71 5.02 -10.30 5.21
C SER A 71 6.42 -10.54 5.79
N LEU A 72 7.37 -9.66 5.51
CA LEU A 72 8.74 -9.75 6.02
C LEU A 72 8.88 -9.22 7.46
N MET A 73 7.83 -8.63 8.02
CA MET A 73 7.85 -7.96 9.32
C MET A 73 6.70 -8.45 10.22
N LYS A 74 6.90 -8.38 11.54
CA LYS A 74 5.76 -8.43 12.47
C LYS A 74 4.90 -7.22 12.24
N ASN A 75 3.58 -7.40 12.10
CA ASN A 75 2.75 -6.28 11.71
C ASN A 75 1.43 -6.22 12.47
N VAL A 76 0.89 -5.02 12.55
CA VAL A 76 -0.47 -4.73 13.00
C VAL A 76 -1.21 -4.11 11.81
N VAL A 77 -2.22 -4.80 11.33
CA VAL A 77 -3.08 -4.32 10.24
C VAL A 77 -4.34 -3.71 10.81
N VAL A 78 -4.58 -2.45 10.52
CA VAL A 78 -5.80 -1.73 10.91
C VAL A 78 -6.70 -1.57 9.70
N THR A 79 -7.91 -2.11 9.78
CA THR A 79 -8.92 -2.02 8.71
C THR A 79 -10.29 -1.71 9.28
N GLY A 80 -11.30 -1.54 8.45
CA GLY A 80 -12.68 -1.22 8.84
C GLY A 80 -13.19 0.04 8.15
N SER A 81 -14.48 0.33 8.25
CA SER A 81 -15.10 1.42 7.50
C SER A 81 -14.58 2.79 7.97
N HIS A 82 -14.59 3.06 9.27
CA HIS A 82 -14.21 4.36 9.85
C HIS A 82 -13.11 4.24 10.91
N GLY A 83 -12.34 5.32 11.09
CA GLY A 83 -11.37 5.44 12.18
C GLY A 83 -10.04 4.71 11.96
N LYS A 84 -9.79 4.11 10.81
CA LYS A 84 -8.53 3.44 10.46
C LYS A 84 -7.31 4.31 10.72
N THR A 85 -7.27 5.50 10.11
CA THR A 85 -6.14 6.44 10.23
C THR A 85 -5.91 6.89 11.66
N THR A 86 -6.99 7.19 12.39
CA THR A 86 -6.90 7.59 13.81
C THR A 86 -6.34 6.46 14.66
N THR A 87 -6.85 5.25 14.51
CA THR A 87 -6.39 4.06 15.24
C THR A 87 -4.93 3.76 14.93
N THR A 88 -4.54 3.78 13.65
CA THR A 88 -3.14 3.58 13.24
C THR A 88 -2.22 4.64 13.83
N SER A 89 -2.66 5.91 13.88
CA SER A 89 -1.90 7.00 14.49
C SER A 89 -1.71 6.81 15.99
N LEU A 90 -2.76 6.38 16.71
CA LEU A 90 -2.69 6.10 18.14
C LEU A 90 -1.71 4.95 18.45
N ILE A 91 -1.80 3.85 17.71
CA ILE A 91 -0.88 2.72 17.85
C ILE A 91 0.56 3.15 17.54
N SER A 92 0.74 3.95 16.48
CA SER A 92 2.05 4.51 16.12
C SER A 92 2.65 5.32 17.26
N SER A 93 1.84 6.13 17.94
CA SER A 93 2.27 6.92 19.09
C SER A 93 2.69 6.01 20.26
N ILE A 94 1.93 4.95 20.55
CA ILE A 94 2.26 3.97 21.58
C ILE A 94 3.60 3.29 21.27
N PHE A 95 3.77 2.79 20.05
CA PHE A 95 5.02 2.14 19.62
C PHE A 95 6.22 3.09 19.69
N THR A 96 6.02 4.36 19.30
CA THR A 96 7.06 5.39 19.38
C THR A 96 7.44 5.68 20.83
N GLN A 97 6.47 5.82 21.74
CA GLN A 97 6.73 6.02 23.18
C GLN A 97 7.42 4.81 23.81
N ALA A 98 7.08 3.61 23.35
CA ALA A 98 7.76 2.37 23.76
C ALA A 98 9.17 2.21 23.12
N LYS A 99 9.65 3.20 22.36
CA LYS A 99 10.94 3.18 21.64
C LYS A 99 11.06 2.04 20.62
N LEU A 100 9.93 1.56 20.11
CA LEU A 100 9.85 0.52 19.11
C LEU A 100 9.87 1.15 17.72
N ASP A 101 10.66 1.78 17.17
CA ASP A 101 10.70 2.50 15.89
C ASP A 101 10.10 1.69 14.69
N PRO A 102 8.75 1.60 14.57
CA PRO A 102 8.11 0.78 13.54
C PRO A 102 8.14 1.43 12.16
N THR A 103 8.10 0.62 11.12
CA THR A 103 7.69 1.06 9.80
C THR A 103 6.18 1.35 9.84
N ILE A 104 5.75 2.47 9.28
CA ILE A 104 4.35 2.90 9.30
C ILE A 104 3.92 3.14 7.85
N ILE A 105 2.80 2.54 7.46
CA ILE A 105 2.19 2.71 6.14
C ILE A 105 0.72 3.06 6.35
N ASN A 106 0.34 4.27 5.97
CA ASN A 106 -0.99 4.82 6.23
C ASN A 106 -1.65 5.28 4.93
N GLY A 107 -2.98 5.20 4.83
CA GLY A 107 -3.72 5.67 3.67
C GLY A 107 -3.74 7.19 3.52
N GLY A 108 -3.60 7.92 4.64
CA GLY A 108 -3.54 9.37 4.70
C GLY A 108 -2.18 9.90 5.20
N VAL A 109 -1.99 11.20 5.14
CA VAL A 109 -0.82 11.87 5.72
C VAL A 109 -0.94 11.87 7.25
N LEU A 110 0.03 11.27 7.93
CA LEU A 110 0.13 11.35 9.39
C LEU A 110 0.67 12.72 9.80
N ASN A 111 -0.12 13.47 10.57
CA ASN A 111 0.26 14.81 11.05
C ASN A 111 1.59 14.82 11.82
N SER A 112 1.89 13.73 12.54
CA SER A 112 3.13 13.58 13.31
C SER A 112 4.39 13.40 12.46
N PHE A 113 4.27 12.98 11.19
CA PHE A 113 5.41 12.70 10.32
C PHE A 113 5.38 13.43 8.98
N GLY A 114 4.30 14.14 8.66
CA GLY A 114 4.14 14.88 7.40
C GLY A 114 4.07 14.01 6.13
N ASN A 115 4.06 12.69 6.27
CA ASN A 115 4.06 11.71 5.17
C ASN A 115 3.08 10.58 5.44
N SER A 116 2.65 9.90 4.39
CA SER A 116 1.81 8.68 4.46
C SER A 116 2.62 7.42 4.80
N ALA A 117 3.94 7.48 4.76
CA ALA A 117 4.80 6.34 5.10
C ALA A 117 6.08 6.80 5.80
N LYS A 118 6.51 6.02 6.79
CA LYS A 118 7.77 6.15 7.53
C LYS A 118 8.46 4.79 7.56
N LEU A 119 9.72 4.71 7.15
CA LEU A 119 10.54 3.54 7.36
C LEU A 119 11.11 3.56 8.78
N GLY A 120 10.84 2.54 9.56
CA GLY A 120 11.40 2.32 10.88
C GLY A 120 12.61 1.40 10.86
N LYS A 121 13.28 1.28 12.01
CA LYS A 121 14.46 0.42 12.19
C LYS A 121 14.12 -0.93 12.84
N SER A 122 12.93 -1.07 13.40
CA SER A 122 12.51 -2.32 14.04
C SER A 122 11.88 -3.29 13.04
N ASN A 123 11.67 -4.53 13.51
CA ASN A 123 10.94 -5.55 12.75
C ASN A 123 9.41 -5.42 12.86
N TRP A 124 8.89 -4.23 13.16
CA TRP A 124 7.47 -3.95 13.25
C TRP A 124 6.99 -3.09 12.12
N CYS A 125 5.81 -3.42 11.59
CA CYS A 125 5.09 -2.62 10.62
C CYS A 125 3.66 -2.33 11.13
N LEU A 126 3.27 -1.07 11.10
CA LEU A 126 1.90 -0.64 11.33
C LEU A 126 1.32 -0.23 9.99
N ILE A 127 0.23 -0.85 9.60
CA ILE A 127 -0.37 -0.62 8.29
C ILE A 127 -1.86 -0.35 8.39
N GLU A 128 -2.29 0.72 7.76
CA GLU A 128 -3.69 0.96 7.45
C GLU A 128 -4.03 0.26 6.14
N SER A 129 -5.06 -0.57 6.14
CA SER A 129 -5.53 -1.28 4.96
C SER A 129 -6.95 -0.89 4.61
N ASP A 130 -7.13 -0.46 3.36
CA ASP A 130 -8.43 -0.07 2.82
C ASP A 130 -9.21 -1.31 2.36
N GLU A 131 -10.48 -1.36 2.76
CA GLU A 131 -11.40 -2.43 2.38
C GLU A 131 -12.10 -2.18 1.03
N SER A 132 -12.02 -0.99 0.46
CA SER A 132 -12.85 -0.53 -0.66
C SER A 132 -12.82 -1.42 -1.91
N ASP A 133 -11.71 -2.08 -2.18
CA ASP A 133 -11.47 -2.93 -3.35
C ASP A 133 -11.13 -4.39 -3.00
N GLY A 134 -11.26 -4.76 -1.72
CA GLY A 134 -10.93 -6.09 -1.23
C GLY A 134 -9.43 -6.42 -1.15
N THR A 135 -8.55 -5.45 -1.41
CA THR A 135 -7.09 -5.64 -1.33
C THR A 135 -6.62 -6.02 0.07
N PHE A 136 -7.35 -5.57 1.12
CA PHE A 136 -7.04 -5.90 2.51
C PHE A 136 -6.95 -7.41 2.78
N LEU A 137 -7.70 -8.24 2.05
CA LEU A 137 -7.67 -9.70 2.17
C LEU A 137 -6.32 -10.33 1.80
N LYS A 138 -5.51 -9.61 1.02
CA LYS A 138 -4.19 -10.08 0.58
C LYS A 138 -3.08 -9.75 1.56
N ILE A 139 -3.33 -8.88 2.55
CA ILE A 139 -2.32 -8.42 3.48
C ILE A 139 -2.21 -9.41 4.65
N PRO A 140 -1.09 -10.11 4.79
CA PRO A 140 -0.87 -10.99 5.93
C PRO A 140 -0.70 -10.17 7.20
N PHE A 141 -1.20 -10.67 8.32
CA PHE A 141 -1.08 -9.97 9.59
C PHE A 141 -0.57 -10.87 10.73
N THR A 142 0.17 -10.27 11.65
CA THR A 142 0.49 -10.85 12.96
C THR A 142 -0.64 -10.52 13.93
N TYR A 143 -1.11 -9.29 13.90
CA TYR A 143 -2.27 -8.79 14.62
C TYR A 143 -3.16 -7.97 13.68
N SER A 144 -4.46 -8.08 13.85
CA SER A 144 -5.42 -7.27 13.11
C SER A 144 -6.35 -6.51 14.04
N ILE A 145 -6.73 -5.31 13.63
CA ILE A 145 -7.73 -4.49 14.30
C ILE A 145 -8.78 -4.12 13.26
N ILE A 146 -10.01 -4.54 13.50
CA ILE A 146 -11.17 -4.10 12.73
C ILE A 146 -11.88 -3.04 13.57
N THR A 147 -11.88 -1.80 13.10
CA THR A 147 -12.45 -0.68 13.86
C THR A 147 -13.97 -0.75 13.94
N ASN A 148 -14.61 -0.96 12.81
CA ASN A 148 -16.06 -1.15 12.66
C ASN A 148 -16.36 -1.64 11.23
N ILE A 149 -17.59 -2.07 11.00
CA ILE A 149 -18.07 -2.53 9.68
C ILE A 149 -19.42 -1.86 9.41
N ASP A 150 -19.41 -0.83 8.58
CA ASP A 150 -20.60 -0.10 8.15
C ASP A 150 -20.92 -0.36 6.67
N ALA A 151 -22.10 0.07 6.23
CA ALA A 151 -22.60 -0.17 4.87
C ALA A 151 -21.93 0.76 3.84
N GLU A 152 -20.61 0.66 3.70
CA GLU A 152 -19.81 1.39 2.71
C GLU A 152 -19.36 0.50 1.56
N HIS A 153 -18.93 1.11 0.45
CA HIS A 153 -18.42 0.42 -0.74
C HIS A 153 -19.37 -0.65 -1.30
N LEU A 154 -20.70 -0.40 -1.20
CA LEU A 154 -21.72 -1.35 -1.68
C LEU A 154 -21.76 -1.45 -3.21
N ASP A 155 -21.19 -0.52 -3.93
CA ASP A 155 -20.90 -0.62 -5.36
C ASP A 155 -19.98 -1.80 -5.68
N TYR A 156 -19.00 -2.08 -4.82
CA TYR A 156 -18.09 -3.23 -4.91
C TYR A 156 -18.71 -4.49 -4.27
N TYR A 157 -19.12 -4.42 -3.01
CA TYR A 157 -19.57 -5.60 -2.25
C TYR A 157 -21.02 -6.03 -2.52
N LYS A 158 -21.84 -5.18 -3.16
CA LYS A 158 -23.27 -5.40 -3.47
C LYS A 158 -24.20 -5.45 -2.24
N SER A 159 -23.71 -5.80 -1.07
CA SER A 159 -24.51 -5.79 0.18
C SER A 159 -23.61 -5.77 1.41
N ILE A 160 -24.16 -5.28 2.52
CA ILE A 160 -23.49 -5.33 3.84
C ILE A 160 -23.21 -6.78 4.29
N LYS A 161 -24.04 -7.73 3.90
CA LYS A 161 -23.84 -9.15 4.18
C LYS A 161 -22.56 -9.66 3.51
N ASN A 162 -22.33 -9.29 2.26
CA ASN A 162 -21.12 -9.68 1.53
C ASN A 162 -19.88 -8.99 2.12
N LEU A 163 -19.98 -7.70 2.49
CA LEU A 163 -18.91 -7.00 3.16
C LEU A 163 -18.52 -7.70 4.48
N LYS A 164 -19.50 -7.99 5.35
CA LYS A 164 -19.27 -8.74 6.59
C LYS A 164 -18.64 -10.11 6.35
N LYS A 165 -19.07 -10.82 5.29
CA LYS A 165 -18.46 -12.08 4.90
C LYS A 165 -16.98 -11.91 4.55
N LYS A 166 -16.61 -10.84 3.83
CA LYS A 166 -15.20 -10.56 3.50
C LYS A 166 -14.35 -10.23 4.73
N PHE A 167 -14.88 -9.50 5.69
CA PHE A 167 -14.21 -9.32 6.98
C PHE A 167 -14.06 -10.63 7.76
N SER A 168 -15.03 -11.54 7.69
CA SER A 168 -14.91 -12.89 8.29
C SER A 168 -13.89 -13.78 7.56
N GLU A 169 -13.67 -13.58 6.26
CA GLU A 169 -12.61 -14.27 5.49
C GLU A 169 -11.21 -13.71 5.80
N PHE A 170 -11.14 -12.46 6.28
CA PHE A 170 -9.89 -11.80 6.66
C PHE A 170 -9.35 -12.29 8.01
N ILE A 171 -10.22 -12.66 8.96
CA ILE A 171 -9.85 -13.14 10.31
C ILE A 171 -9.52 -14.64 10.27
#